data_e34420a22b61928c0b070492f928bf15
#
_entry.id   e34420a22b61928c0b070492f928bf15
#
_cell.length_a   1.000
_cell.length_b   1.000
_cell.length_c   1.000
_cell.angle_alpha   90.00
_cell.angle_beta   90.00
_cell.angle_gamma   90.00
#
_symmetry.space_group_name_H-M   'P 1'
#
loop_
_entity.id
_entity.type
_entity.pdbx_description
1 polymer ?
#
loop_
_entity_poly.entity_id
_entity_poly.type
_entity_poly.pdbx_seq_one_letter_code
_entity_poly.pdbx_strand_id
1 'polypeptide(L)'
;MASVRVSFLTPRKSSAVLAISAVLLLLAGCQVSTPGTLKTRIIQDTKRNLTIGGRADRNPLEPTIENIHAGQANFTSYCMVCHGLDGQTTGVPFADKMEPPVPDLRSQSVQAYTDGQLRWIIQNGISPSGMPASKAIFHDEEIWQIVLYIRHLPPKGSLGEPQVYGGS
;
A
#
# COMPACT_ATOMS: atom_id res chain seq x y z
N MET A 1 -35.86 -19.40 76.75
CA MET A 1 -35.94 -19.97 75.37
C MET A 1 -35.85 -18.76 74.39
N ALA A 2 -34.68 -18.52 73.85
CA ALA A 2 -34.45 -17.40 72.95
C ALA A 2 -34.49 -17.95 71.51
N SER A 3 -35.46 -17.41 70.72
CA SER A 3 -35.67 -17.78 69.33
C SER A 3 -34.75 -16.89 68.46
N VAL A 4 -33.77 -17.52 67.78
CA VAL A 4 -32.88 -16.88 66.80
C VAL A 4 -33.59 -16.84 65.46
N ARG A 5 -33.93 -15.66 64.96
CA ARG A 5 -34.43 -15.48 63.59
C ARG A 5 -33.23 -15.31 62.65
N VAL A 6 -33.06 -16.29 61.79
CA VAL A 6 -32.11 -16.19 60.67
C VAL A 6 -32.81 -15.47 59.51
N SER A 7 -32.37 -14.23 59.22
CA SER A 7 -32.83 -13.48 58.04
C SER A 7 -32.04 -13.92 56.82
N PHE A 8 -32.71 -14.62 55.91
CA PHE A 8 -32.16 -14.91 54.57
C PHE A 8 -32.19 -13.63 53.73
N LEU A 9 -30.97 -13.10 53.45
CA LEU A 9 -30.79 -12.04 52.47
C LEU A 9 -31.00 -12.61 51.07
N THR A 10 -32.12 -12.26 50.45
CA THR A 10 -32.36 -12.58 49.02
C THR A 10 -31.41 -11.72 48.15
N PRO A 11 -30.66 -12.34 47.23
CA PRO A 11 -29.78 -11.55 46.34
C PRO A 11 -30.61 -10.63 45.46
N ARG A 12 -30.28 -9.39 45.46
CA ARG A 12 -30.93 -8.31 44.70
C ARG A 12 -30.82 -8.62 43.20
N LYS A 13 -31.93 -9.02 42.58
CA LYS A 13 -32.07 -9.30 41.13
C LYS A 13 -31.56 -8.11 40.25
N SER A 14 -31.53 -6.90 40.78
CA SER A 14 -31.05 -5.69 40.12
C SER A 14 -29.54 -5.71 39.81
N SER A 15 -28.69 -6.35 40.62
CA SER A 15 -27.24 -6.38 40.38
C SER A 15 -26.86 -7.29 39.23
N ALA A 16 -27.58 -8.41 39.06
CA ALA A 16 -27.33 -9.33 37.94
C ALA A 16 -27.75 -8.74 36.60
N VAL A 17 -28.85 -8.00 36.55
CA VAL A 17 -29.32 -7.34 35.34
C VAL A 17 -28.36 -6.22 34.91
N LEU A 18 -27.84 -5.44 35.87
CA LEU A 18 -26.82 -4.40 35.59
C LEU A 18 -25.50 -4.99 35.07
N ALA A 19 -25.05 -6.12 35.61
CA ALA A 19 -23.84 -6.81 35.16
C ALA A 19 -24.01 -7.35 33.72
N ILE A 20 -25.15 -7.94 33.41
CA ILE A 20 -25.47 -8.48 32.08
C ILE A 20 -25.56 -7.34 31.06
N SER A 21 -26.19 -6.21 31.40
CA SER A 21 -26.25 -5.02 30.52
C SER A 21 -24.87 -4.42 30.24
N ALA A 22 -23.97 -4.37 31.22
CA ALA A 22 -22.60 -3.89 31.05
C ALA A 22 -21.78 -4.80 30.12
N VAL A 23 -21.93 -6.11 30.23
CA VAL A 23 -21.26 -7.08 29.36
C VAL A 23 -21.80 -7.00 27.93
N LEU A 24 -23.10 -6.83 27.74
CA LEU A 24 -23.70 -6.66 26.41
C LEU A 24 -23.26 -5.34 25.75
N LEU A 25 -23.09 -4.25 26.49
CA LEU A 25 -22.57 -2.99 26.00
C LEU A 25 -21.09 -3.09 25.60
N LEU A 26 -20.29 -3.88 26.32
CA LEU A 26 -18.89 -4.13 25.97
C LEU A 26 -18.74 -5.02 24.71
N LEU A 27 -19.66 -5.95 24.49
CA LEU A 27 -19.67 -6.80 23.30
C LEU A 27 -20.18 -6.07 22.04
N ALA A 28 -21.05 -5.08 22.19
CA ALA A 28 -21.53 -4.25 21.09
C ALA A 28 -20.47 -3.26 20.55
N GLY A 29 -19.36 -3.03 21.29
CA GLY A 29 -18.29 -2.11 20.92
C GLY A 29 -17.32 -2.59 19.84
N CYS A 30 -17.37 -3.84 19.40
CA CYS A 30 -16.46 -4.39 18.39
C CYS A 30 -17.05 -4.43 16.98
N GLN A 31 -17.79 -3.40 16.58
CA GLN A 31 -18.03 -3.17 15.15
C GLN A 31 -16.78 -2.55 14.54
N VAL A 32 -15.95 -3.37 13.89
CA VAL A 32 -14.90 -2.90 13.00
C VAL A 32 -15.59 -2.24 11.80
N SER A 33 -15.93 -0.96 11.95
CA SER A 33 -16.38 -0.16 10.82
C SER A 33 -15.20 0.01 9.86
N THR A 34 -15.39 -0.30 8.58
CA THR A 34 -14.43 0.03 7.53
C THR A 34 -14.06 1.51 7.66
N PRO A 35 -12.76 1.85 7.78
CA PRO A 35 -12.36 3.22 7.99
C PRO A 35 -12.85 4.07 6.81
N GLY A 36 -13.61 5.13 7.08
CA GLY A 36 -14.07 6.05 6.03
C GLY A 36 -12.90 6.64 5.26
N THR A 37 -13.14 7.07 4.02
CA THR A 37 -12.13 7.56 3.06
C THR A 37 -11.13 8.57 3.66
N LEU A 38 -11.58 9.41 4.59
CA LEU A 38 -10.71 10.38 5.28
C LEU A 38 -9.72 9.70 6.23
N LYS A 39 -10.19 8.73 7.04
CA LYS A 39 -9.30 7.97 7.94
C LYS A 39 -8.27 7.15 7.15
N THR A 40 -8.69 6.54 6.05
CA THR A 40 -7.80 5.79 5.17
C THR A 40 -6.72 6.69 4.58
N ARG A 41 -7.06 7.89 4.11
CA ARG A 41 -6.10 8.89 3.60
C ARG A 41 -5.09 9.30 4.67
N ILE A 42 -5.55 9.64 5.87
CA ILE A 42 -4.67 10.05 6.98
C ILE A 42 -3.69 8.92 7.35
N ILE A 43 -4.18 7.68 7.44
CA ILE A 43 -3.34 6.51 7.75
C ILE A 43 -2.31 6.27 6.64
N GLN A 44 -2.72 6.35 5.38
CA GLN A 44 -1.83 6.18 4.24
C GLN A 44 -0.77 7.29 4.17
N ASP A 45 -1.16 8.55 4.39
CA ASP A 45 -0.24 9.68 4.42
C ASP A 45 0.75 9.59 5.57
N THR A 46 0.28 9.20 6.75
CA THR A 46 1.14 9.00 7.92
C THR A 46 2.13 7.87 7.68
N LYS A 47 1.66 6.71 7.18
CA LYS A 47 2.51 5.57 6.84
C LYS A 47 3.55 5.95 5.79
N ARG A 48 3.13 6.62 4.70
CA ARG A 48 4.01 7.10 3.65
C ARG A 48 5.10 8.03 4.18
N ASN A 49 4.76 8.93 5.10
CA ASN A 49 5.69 9.93 5.63
C ASN A 49 6.64 9.39 6.70
N LEU A 50 6.27 8.32 7.40
CA LEU A 50 7.07 7.74 8.49
C LEU A 50 7.91 6.54 8.07
N THR A 51 7.45 5.74 7.08
CA THR A 51 8.10 4.47 6.74
C THR A 51 8.90 4.50 5.45
N ILE A 52 8.63 5.47 4.56
CA ILE A 52 9.31 5.59 3.27
C ILE A 52 10.28 6.76 3.34
N GLY A 53 11.58 6.45 3.17
CA GLY A 53 12.64 7.43 3.14
C GLY A 53 12.68 8.26 1.85
N GLY A 54 13.69 9.12 1.73
CA GLY A 54 13.98 9.88 0.50
C GLY A 54 13.02 11.05 0.22
N ARG A 55 12.13 11.43 1.14
CA ARG A 55 11.11 12.47 0.89
C ARG A 55 11.71 13.82 0.47
N ALA A 56 12.85 14.17 1.01
CA ALA A 56 13.54 15.43 0.72
C ALA A 56 14.39 15.35 -0.55
N ASP A 57 14.68 14.14 -1.04
CA ASP A 57 15.54 13.97 -2.21
C ASP A 57 14.81 14.47 -3.47
N ARG A 58 15.55 15.11 -4.33
CA ARG A 58 15.08 15.62 -5.62
C ARG A 58 15.73 14.80 -6.73
N ASN A 59 14.99 14.54 -7.79
CA ASN A 59 15.59 13.93 -8.96
C ASN A 59 16.65 14.89 -9.53
N PRO A 60 17.92 14.50 -9.61
CA PRO A 60 18.97 15.35 -10.16
C PRO A 60 18.95 15.41 -11.69
N LEU A 61 18.20 14.50 -12.34
CA LEU A 61 18.16 14.40 -13.79
C LEU A 61 17.03 15.27 -14.36
N GLU A 62 17.34 15.97 -15.43
CA GLU A 62 16.32 16.69 -16.21
C GLU A 62 15.44 15.69 -16.99
N PRO A 63 14.12 15.96 -17.16
CA PRO A 63 13.20 15.09 -17.87
C PRO A 63 13.37 15.18 -19.39
N THR A 64 14.59 14.94 -19.88
CA THR A 64 14.86 14.89 -21.31
C THR A 64 14.31 13.61 -21.94
N ILE A 65 14.11 13.60 -23.24
CA ILE A 65 13.68 12.41 -24.00
C ILE A 65 14.64 11.24 -23.76
N GLU A 66 15.95 11.50 -23.74
CA GLU A 66 16.99 10.52 -23.51
C GLU A 66 16.86 9.88 -22.13
N ASN A 67 16.72 10.68 -21.08
CA ASN A 67 16.55 10.18 -19.70
C ASN A 67 15.25 9.38 -19.52
N ILE A 68 14.16 9.85 -20.14
CA ILE A 68 12.88 9.13 -20.08
C ILE A 68 12.95 7.79 -20.83
N HIS A 69 13.59 7.74 -22.00
CA HIS A 69 13.78 6.50 -22.77
C HIS A 69 14.73 5.53 -22.07
N ALA A 70 15.81 6.03 -21.46
CA ALA A 70 16.68 5.19 -20.63
C ALA A 70 15.91 4.60 -19.44
N GLY A 71 15.08 5.40 -18.79
CA GLY A 71 14.18 4.94 -17.72
C GLY A 71 13.18 3.90 -18.23
N GLN A 72 12.62 4.07 -19.41
CA GLN A 72 11.73 3.09 -20.05
C GLN A 72 12.47 1.76 -20.31
N ALA A 73 13.69 1.81 -20.84
CA ALA A 73 14.48 0.61 -21.11
C ALA A 73 14.79 -0.14 -19.82
N ASN A 74 15.22 0.55 -18.77
CA ASN A 74 15.48 -0.03 -17.46
C ASN A 74 14.20 -0.59 -16.81
N PHE A 75 13.07 0.11 -16.90
CA PHE A 75 11.78 -0.36 -16.44
C PHE A 75 11.33 -1.63 -17.17
N THR A 76 11.47 -1.65 -18.49
CA THR A 76 11.12 -2.81 -19.32
C THR A 76 12.00 -4.01 -19.05
N SER A 77 13.28 -3.83 -18.70
CA SER A 77 14.19 -4.94 -18.42
C SER A 77 13.85 -5.69 -17.12
N TYR A 78 13.20 -5.04 -16.14
CA TYR A 78 13.03 -5.61 -14.81
C TYR A 78 11.62 -5.44 -14.20
N CYS A 79 11.01 -4.28 -14.36
CA CYS A 79 9.78 -3.91 -13.65
C CYS A 79 8.51 -4.40 -14.37
N MET A 80 8.56 -4.52 -15.72
CA MET A 80 7.40 -4.86 -16.55
C MET A 80 6.75 -6.20 -16.17
N VAL A 81 7.52 -7.14 -15.64
CA VAL A 81 7.02 -8.47 -15.23
C VAL A 81 5.86 -8.36 -14.25
N CYS A 82 5.89 -7.39 -13.35
CA CYS A 82 4.81 -7.17 -12.39
C CYS A 82 3.93 -5.96 -12.75
N HIS A 83 4.53 -4.91 -13.32
CA HIS A 83 3.84 -3.64 -13.55
C HIS A 83 3.25 -3.47 -14.96
N GLY A 84 3.53 -4.41 -15.88
CA GLY A 84 3.18 -4.25 -17.30
C GLY A 84 4.13 -3.29 -18.02
N LEU A 85 4.11 -3.28 -19.36
CA LEU A 85 4.97 -2.40 -20.15
C LEU A 85 4.66 -0.91 -19.92
N ASP A 86 3.41 -0.62 -19.65
CA ASP A 86 2.88 0.73 -19.44
C ASP A 86 2.85 1.16 -17.97
N GLY A 87 3.31 0.31 -17.05
CA GLY A 87 3.26 0.57 -15.61
C GLY A 87 1.87 0.50 -14.99
N GLN A 88 0.87 0.01 -15.73
CA GLN A 88 -0.55 -0.03 -15.33
C GLN A 88 -1.10 -1.44 -15.26
N THR A 89 -0.21 -2.42 -15.09
CA THR A 89 -0.49 -3.86 -14.98
C THR A 89 -1.17 -4.47 -16.21
N THR A 90 -1.12 -3.79 -17.35
CA THR A 90 -1.71 -4.30 -18.60
C THR A 90 -1.06 -5.63 -18.99
N GLY A 91 -1.87 -6.67 -19.22
CA GLY A 91 -1.42 -8.01 -19.61
C GLY A 91 -0.66 -8.78 -18.51
N VAL A 92 -0.76 -8.37 -17.25
CA VAL A 92 -0.13 -9.10 -16.11
C VAL A 92 -1.21 -9.90 -15.37
N PRO A 93 -1.32 -11.24 -15.60
CA PRO A 93 -2.49 -12.03 -15.19
C PRO A 93 -2.60 -12.27 -13.67
N PHE A 94 -1.57 -11.96 -12.90
CA PHE A 94 -1.57 -12.14 -11.44
C PHE A 94 -1.57 -10.82 -10.65
N ALA A 95 -1.47 -9.67 -11.31
CA ALA A 95 -1.26 -8.38 -10.66
C ALA A 95 -2.34 -8.05 -9.61
N ASP A 96 -3.59 -8.34 -9.92
CA ASP A 96 -4.75 -8.11 -9.04
C ASP A 96 -4.95 -9.22 -8.00
N LYS A 97 -4.25 -10.36 -8.14
CA LYS A 97 -4.33 -11.51 -7.23
C LYS A 97 -3.25 -11.51 -6.17
N MET A 98 -2.26 -10.61 -6.28
CA MET A 98 -1.25 -10.44 -5.25
C MET A 98 -1.83 -9.74 -4.01
N GLU A 99 -1.22 -9.97 -2.85
CA GLU A 99 -1.62 -9.36 -1.58
C GLU A 99 -0.44 -8.58 -0.97
N PRO A 100 -0.46 -7.25 -0.99
CA PRO A 100 -1.43 -6.39 -1.69
C PRO A 100 -1.30 -6.48 -3.22
N PRO A 101 -2.35 -6.11 -3.97
CA PRO A 101 -2.30 -6.07 -5.43
C PRO A 101 -1.19 -5.18 -5.96
N VAL A 102 -0.63 -5.53 -7.12
CA VAL A 102 0.35 -4.67 -7.80
C VAL A 102 -0.33 -3.36 -8.18
N PRO A 103 0.18 -2.20 -7.73
CA PRO A 103 -0.48 -0.93 -7.98
C PRO A 103 -0.34 -0.49 -9.45
N ASP A 104 -1.37 0.15 -9.96
CA ASP A 104 -1.27 1.00 -11.14
C ASP A 104 -0.37 2.20 -10.79
N LEU A 105 0.78 2.29 -11.45
CA LEU A 105 1.78 3.32 -11.17
C LEU A 105 1.32 4.72 -11.62
N ARG A 106 0.31 4.82 -12.47
CA ARG A 106 -0.31 6.09 -12.87
C ARG A 106 -1.38 6.56 -11.90
N SER A 107 -1.78 5.72 -10.95
CA SER A 107 -2.80 6.08 -9.96
C SER A 107 -2.40 7.30 -9.13
N GLN A 108 -3.40 8.09 -8.72
CA GLN A 108 -3.17 9.27 -7.86
C GLN A 108 -2.41 8.92 -6.58
N SER A 109 -2.63 7.75 -6.02
CA SER A 109 -1.96 7.30 -4.79
C SER A 109 -0.46 7.10 -4.99
N VAL A 110 -0.03 6.55 -6.14
CA VAL A 110 1.38 6.39 -6.48
C VAL A 110 1.99 7.73 -6.91
N GLN A 111 1.31 8.51 -7.74
CA GLN A 111 1.80 9.79 -8.21
C GLN A 111 1.90 10.85 -7.09
N ALA A 112 1.27 10.63 -5.95
CA ALA A 112 1.41 11.49 -4.77
C ALA A 112 2.71 11.28 -3.97
N TYR A 113 3.49 10.23 -4.22
CA TYR A 113 4.84 10.11 -3.68
C TYR A 113 5.76 11.16 -4.29
N THR A 114 6.75 11.65 -3.51
CA THR A 114 7.83 12.46 -4.09
C THR A 114 8.76 11.59 -4.94
N ASP A 115 9.56 12.20 -5.80
CA ASP A 115 10.53 11.44 -6.62
C ASP A 115 11.54 10.69 -5.76
N GLY A 116 12.01 11.32 -4.69
CA GLY A 116 12.90 10.65 -3.75
C GLY A 116 12.23 9.48 -3.01
N GLN A 117 10.93 9.55 -2.72
CA GLN A 117 10.19 8.43 -2.15
C GLN A 117 10.03 7.29 -3.17
N LEU A 118 9.74 7.60 -4.43
CA LEU A 118 9.70 6.58 -5.50
C LEU A 118 11.07 5.92 -5.68
N ARG A 119 12.14 6.72 -5.73
CA ARG A 119 13.51 6.20 -5.76
C ARG A 119 13.78 5.27 -4.59
N TRP A 120 13.45 5.70 -3.35
CA TRP A 120 13.67 4.89 -2.16
C TRP A 120 12.92 3.56 -2.22
N ILE A 121 11.65 3.57 -2.69
CA ILE A 121 10.82 2.37 -2.88
C ILE A 121 11.48 1.43 -3.90
N ILE A 122 11.89 1.92 -5.06
CA ILE A 122 12.55 1.13 -6.09
C ILE A 122 13.84 0.52 -5.54
N GLN A 123 14.66 1.33 -4.89
CA GLN A 123 15.94 0.92 -4.34
C GLN A 123 15.83 -0.17 -3.26
N ASN A 124 14.87 -0.04 -2.35
CA ASN A 124 14.75 -0.89 -1.16
C ASN A 124 13.65 -1.96 -1.26
N GLY A 125 12.75 -1.85 -2.24
CA GLY A 125 11.58 -2.70 -2.32
C GLY A 125 10.55 -2.39 -1.23
N ILE A 126 9.49 -3.19 -1.17
CA ILE A 126 8.43 -3.09 -0.16
C ILE A 126 8.19 -4.47 0.44
N SER A 127 8.65 -4.71 1.66
CA SER A 127 8.27 -5.91 2.42
C SER A 127 6.97 -5.64 3.19
N PRO A 128 6.00 -6.57 3.21
CA PRO A 128 5.99 -7.92 2.62
C PRO A 128 5.30 -8.01 1.24
N SER A 129 5.19 -6.93 0.48
CA SER A 129 4.39 -6.89 -0.76
C SER A 129 4.94 -7.70 -1.94
N GLY A 130 6.11 -8.32 -1.82
CA GLY A 130 6.76 -9.03 -2.91
C GLY A 130 7.51 -8.15 -3.91
N MET A 131 7.46 -6.80 -3.80
CA MET A 131 8.30 -5.92 -4.61
C MET A 131 9.76 -6.00 -4.16
N PRO A 132 10.68 -6.53 -4.99
CA PRO A 132 12.07 -6.72 -4.61
C PRO A 132 12.84 -5.39 -4.57
N ALA A 133 13.95 -5.36 -3.82
CA ALA A 133 14.90 -4.27 -3.86
C ALA A 133 15.73 -4.32 -5.14
N SER A 134 15.91 -3.19 -5.80
CA SER A 134 16.65 -3.10 -7.05
C SER A 134 18.08 -2.55 -6.92
N LYS A 135 18.51 -2.17 -5.73
CA LYS A 135 19.85 -1.56 -5.48
C LYS A 135 21.05 -2.43 -5.88
N ALA A 136 20.86 -3.73 -6.04
CA ALA A 136 21.90 -4.65 -6.50
C ALA A 136 21.88 -4.84 -8.03
N ILE A 137 20.89 -4.27 -8.72
CA ILE A 137 20.63 -4.44 -10.15
C ILE A 137 20.90 -3.16 -10.91
N PHE A 138 20.46 -2.03 -10.36
CA PHE A 138 20.56 -0.72 -10.99
C PHE A 138 21.47 0.22 -10.21
N HIS A 139 22.24 1.03 -10.94
CA HIS A 139 22.93 2.19 -10.39
C HIS A 139 21.95 3.29 -10.02
N ASP A 140 22.39 4.24 -9.22
CA ASP A 140 21.53 5.32 -8.71
C ASP A 140 20.91 6.18 -9.83
N GLU A 141 21.69 6.48 -10.85
CA GLU A 141 21.23 7.23 -12.02
C GLU A 141 20.12 6.48 -12.77
N GLU A 142 20.25 5.17 -12.96
CA GLU A 142 19.24 4.35 -13.63
C GLU A 142 17.92 4.31 -12.83
N ILE A 143 18.01 4.28 -11.50
CA ILE A 143 16.83 4.37 -10.65
C ILE A 143 16.14 5.74 -10.80
N TRP A 144 16.90 6.84 -10.89
CA TRP A 144 16.35 8.15 -11.15
C TRP A 144 15.70 8.27 -12.53
N GLN A 145 16.29 7.63 -13.55
CA GLN A 145 15.70 7.53 -14.89
C GLN A 145 14.39 6.73 -14.87
N ILE A 146 14.32 5.62 -14.09
CA ILE A 146 13.07 4.88 -13.89
C ILE A 146 12.01 5.76 -13.24
N VAL A 147 12.36 6.62 -12.26
CA VAL A 147 11.43 7.57 -11.66
C VAL A 147 10.92 8.57 -12.71
N LEU A 148 11.77 9.09 -13.59
CA LEU A 148 11.33 9.94 -14.69
C LEU A 148 10.34 9.23 -15.61
N TYR A 149 10.61 7.96 -15.97
CA TYR A 149 9.67 7.19 -16.79
C TYR A 149 8.32 6.99 -16.08
N ILE A 150 8.29 6.68 -14.78
CA ILE A 150 7.06 6.54 -13.98
C ILE A 150 6.25 7.85 -13.97
N ARG A 151 6.89 9.01 -14.05
CA ARG A 151 6.19 10.30 -14.20
C ARG A 151 5.61 10.54 -15.59
N HIS A 152 6.13 9.84 -16.61
CA HIS A 152 5.78 10.04 -18.02
C HIS A 152 5.18 8.76 -18.65
N LEU A 153 4.54 7.91 -17.86
CA LEU A 153 3.93 6.66 -18.36
C LEU A 153 2.94 6.91 -19.50
N PRO A 154 2.95 6.06 -20.53
CA PRO A 154 2.05 6.17 -21.66
C PRO A 154 0.60 5.83 -21.26
N PRO A 155 -0.37 6.05 -22.15
CA PRO A 155 -1.75 5.60 -21.95
C PRO A 155 -1.82 4.08 -21.70
N LYS A 156 -2.80 3.65 -20.89
CA LYS A 156 -3.00 2.24 -20.57
C LYS A 156 -3.18 1.40 -21.82
N GLY A 157 -2.43 0.30 -21.91
CA GLY A 157 -2.49 -0.65 -23.02
C GLY A 157 -1.82 -0.18 -24.32
N SER A 158 -1.28 1.05 -24.41
CA SER A 158 -0.69 1.59 -25.64
C SER A 158 0.62 0.87 -26.07
N LEU A 159 1.28 0.18 -25.15
CA LEU A 159 2.51 -0.59 -25.42
C LEU A 159 2.24 -2.09 -25.58
N GLY A 160 0.97 -2.53 -25.52
CA GLY A 160 0.63 -3.95 -25.54
C GLY A 160 0.94 -4.68 -24.25
N GLU A 161 0.97 -6.01 -24.32
CA GLU A 161 1.20 -6.90 -23.19
C GLU A 161 2.65 -7.39 -23.17
N PRO A 162 3.21 -7.69 -21.97
CA PRO A 162 4.54 -8.29 -21.88
C PRO A 162 4.57 -9.65 -22.57
N GLN A 163 5.52 -9.86 -23.47
CA GLN A 163 5.66 -11.11 -24.24
C GLN A 163 5.87 -12.33 -23.35
N VAL A 164 6.42 -12.17 -22.18
CA VAL A 164 6.60 -13.23 -21.17
C VAL A 164 5.28 -13.89 -20.74
N TYR A 165 4.15 -13.27 -21.02
CA TYR A 165 2.80 -13.80 -20.74
C TYR A 165 2.00 -14.14 -21.99
N GLY A 166 2.65 -14.21 -23.16
CA GLY A 166 2.01 -14.59 -24.42
C GLY A 166 1.40 -13.41 -25.18
N GLY A 167 1.75 -12.19 -24.86
CA GLY A 167 1.44 -11.02 -25.65
C GLY A 167 2.10 -11.12 -27.03
N SER A 168 1.33 -10.95 -28.09
CA SER A 168 1.76 -10.94 -29.51
C SER A 168 2.04 -9.51 -29.97
#